data_5bac215e9bb02446a058962c8b1d72da
#
_entry.id   5bac215e9bb02446a058962c8b1d72da
#
_cell.length_a   1.000
_cell.length_b   1.000
_cell.length_c   1.000
_cell.angle_alpha   90.00
_cell.angle_beta   90.00
_cell.angle_gamma   90.00
#
_symmetry.space_group_name_H-M   'P 1'
#
loop_
_entity.id
_entity.type
_entity.pdbx_description
1 polymer ?
#
loop_
_entity_poly.entity_id
_entity_poly.type
_entity_poly.pdbx_seq_one_letter_code
_entity_poly.pdbx_strand_id
1 'polypeptide(L)'
;MNTEKKGNYRWVICSLLFFATTINYLDRQVLSLTWKDFISPEFHWTNTDYGNITALFSIFYAISMLFAGRFVDWLDTKKGFLWAIGIWSIGAILHAFCGIATSGIVAGEWFVGFEGAKEAISQVNNVGLVMSVSVNLFIFARFVLAVGEAGNFPAAIKATAEYFPKKDRALSTSIFNSGATIGALAAPLTIPVIAAHWGWEMSFIIIGALGFVWMGFWIFLYKKPHENPKVNAAELAYIHQDDHETEQSGATKQPRTTISECLKYKQTWAFVFGKFMTDGVWWFFLFWMPAYLSAVYDIKSSDTEGQLAIFVLYAITMLSIYGGWLPTYFVDKKGMNAYEGRMKAMLLFAFVPLVVLLAQPLGHISYWIPVILIGFAGAAHQSWSANIFSTIGDSFPKRAIATVTGIGGLAGGVGAFIINKTSGWLFDYAKETQLVFMGFKGEEAGYFIIFSFCAIAYLIAWLVMKTLVPKLILIKN
;
A
#
# COMPACT_ATOMS: atom_id res chain seq x y z
N MET A 1 50.45 2.25 -0.26
CA MET A 1 49.14 2.38 -0.91
C MET A 1 48.27 3.19 0.04
N ASN A 2 47.95 4.44 -0.29
CA ASN A 2 46.96 5.21 0.46
C ASN A 2 45.60 4.52 0.23
N THR A 3 45.15 3.75 1.20
CA THR A 3 43.78 3.15 1.12
C THR A 3 42.80 4.28 1.40
N GLU A 4 42.29 4.87 0.34
CA GLU A 4 41.24 5.87 0.44
C GLU A 4 40.06 5.27 1.22
N LYS A 5 39.58 5.97 2.26
CA LYS A 5 38.49 5.49 3.11
C LYS A 5 37.22 5.38 2.25
N LYS A 6 36.56 4.22 2.31
CA LYS A 6 35.31 3.96 1.59
C LYS A 6 34.27 5.04 1.88
N GLY A 7 33.75 5.69 0.84
CA GLY A 7 32.66 6.66 0.93
C GLY A 7 31.35 6.01 1.40
N ASN A 8 30.36 6.86 1.71
CA ASN A 8 29.05 6.45 2.20
C ASN A 8 27.90 7.07 1.39
N TYR A 9 28.17 7.52 0.16
CA TYR A 9 27.17 8.22 -0.64
C TYR A 9 25.96 7.34 -1.01
N ARG A 10 26.13 6.03 -1.13
CA ARG A 10 25.06 5.05 -1.34
C ARG A 10 23.95 5.19 -0.29
N TRP A 11 24.27 5.59 0.95
CA TRP A 11 23.27 5.79 2.00
C TRP A 11 22.47 7.09 1.81
N VAL A 12 23.01 8.10 1.14
CA VAL A 12 22.25 9.28 0.71
C VAL A 12 21.17 8.87 -0.28
N ILE A 13 21.51 8.00 -1.23
CA ILE A 13 20.53 7.46 -2.18
C ILE A 13 19.49 6.62 -1.44
N CYS A 14 19.90 5.75 -0.51
CA CYS A 14 18.97 4.97 0.31
C CYS A 14 17.99 5.87 1.09
N SER A 15 18.46 6.98 1.64
CA SER A 15 17.60 7.96 2.32
C SER A 15 16.61 8.61 1.37
N LEU A 16 17.00 8.93 0.15
CA LEU A 16 16.05 9.42 -0.87
C LEU A 16 14.97 8.39 -1.18
N LEU A 17 15.32 7.11 -1.31
CA LEU A 17 14.35 6.04 -1.52
C LEU A 17 13.39 5.88 -0.33
N PHE A 18 13.91 6.03 0.90
CA PHE A 18 13.11 6.04 2.12
C PHE A 18 12.08 7.18 2.11
N PHE A 19 12.50 8.41 1.81
CA PHE A 19 11.59 9.55 1.75
C PHE A 19 10.58 9.45 0.60
N ALA A 20 10.97 8.91 -0.57
CA ALA A 20 10.02 8.64 -1.65
C ALA A 20 8.90 7.69 -1.19
N THR A 21 9.26 6.61 -0.49
CA THR A 21 8.29 5.65 0.02
C THR A 21 7.43 6.25 1.14
N THR A 22 8.01 7.11 1.98
CA THR A 22 7.27 7.85 3.02
C THR A 22 6.20 8.75 2.40
N ILE A 23 6.55 9.55 1.40
CA ILE A 23 5.61 10.45 0.71
C ILE A 23 4.54 9.65 -0.01
N ASN A 24 4.90 8.55 -0.67
CA ASN A 24 3.97 7.67 -1.36
C ASN A 24 2.87 7.13 -0.43
N TYR A 25 3.23 6.74 0.79
CA TYR A 25 2.26 6.24 1.78
C TYR A 25 1.45 7.36 2.45
N LEU A 26 2.03 8.56 2.59
CA LEU A 26 1.27 9.75 2.98
C LEU A 26 0.17 10.06 1.96
N ASP A 27 0.52 10.16 0.67
CA ASP A 27 -0.40 10.45 -0.43
C ASP A 27 -1.56 9.46 -0.48
N ARG A 28 -1.27 8.18 -0.31
CA ARG A 28 -2.28 7.12 -0.34
C ARG A 28 -3.36 7.31 0.70
N GLN A 29 -3.01 7.85 1.87
CA GLN A 29 -3.93 8.00 3.00
C GLN A 29 -4.69 9.33 3.02
N VAL A 30 -4.35 10.32 2.18
CA VAL A 30 -5.03 11.62 2.21
C VAL A 30 -6.53 11.45 2.08
N LEU A 31 -7.01 10.68 1.10
CA LEU A 31 -8.45 10.50 0.92
C LEU A 31 -9.09 9.75 2.09
N SER A 32 -8.47 8.69 2.62
CA SER A 32 -9.08 7.90 3.71
C SER A 32 -9.24 8.69 5.00
N LEU A 33 -8.35 9.66 5.25
CA LEU A 33 -8.36 10.52 6.42
C LEU A 33 -9.22 11.79 6.27
N THR A 34 -9.65 12.11 5.03
CA THR A 34 -10.41 13.34 4.77
C THR A 34 -11.83 13.11 4.25
N TRP A 35 -12.13 11.93 3.66
CA TRP A 35 -13.39 11.74 2.94
C TRP A 35 -14.63 11.81 3.83
N LYS A 36 -14.62 11.14 5.01
CA LYS A 36 -15.81 11.00 5.85
C LYS A 36 -16.21 12.31 6.50
N ASP A 37 -15.22 13.01 7.04
CA ASP A 37 -15.44 14.18 7.89
C ASP A 37 -15.44 15.49 7.11
N PHE A 38 -14.77 15.55 5.94
CA PHE A 38 -14.60 16.79 5.17
C PHE A 38 -15.24 16.74 3.77
N ILE A 39 -14.98 15.66 2.99
CA ILE A 39 -15.37 15.61 1.57
C ILE A 39 -16.82 15.13 1.41
N SER A 40 -17.23 14.08 2.15
CA SER A 40 -18.59 13.54 2.06
C SER A 40 -19.69 14.57 2.37
N PRO A 41 -19.55 15.46 3.37
CA PRO A 41 -20.55 16.49 3.61
C PRO A 41 -20.72 17.47 2.45
N GLU A 42 -19.62 17.78 1.73
CA GLU A 42 -19.63 18.74 0.60
C GLU A 42 -20.29 18.15 -0.66
N PHE A 43 -19.99 16.90 -0.99
CA PHE A 43 -20.48 16.25 -2.22
C PHE A 43 -21.61 15.25 -1.97
N HIS A 44 -22.07 15.11 -0.74
CA HIS A 44 -23.10 14.14 -0.32
C HIS A 44 -22.76 12.67 -0.60
N TRP A 45 -21.46 12.32 -0.52
CA TRP A 45 -21.03 10.96 -0.81
C TRP A 45 -21.56 9.95 0.20
N THR A 46 -21.95 8.79 -0.32
CA THR A 46 -22.28 7.59 0.45
C THR A 46 -21.04 6.74 0.70
N ASN A 47 -21.17 5.70 1.53
CA ASN A 47 -20.11 4.70 1.68
C ASN A 47 -19.88 3.94 0.36
N THR A 48 -20.92 3.73 -0.45
CA THR A 48 -20.83 3.11 -1.78
C THR A 48 -19.96 3.93 -2.72
N ASP A 49 -20.09 5.25 -2.73
CA ASP A 49 -19.28 6.14 -3.57
C ASP A 49 -17.79 6.06 -3.20
N TYR A 50 -17.49 6.17 -1.92
CA TYR A 50 -16.11 6.00 -1.43
C TYR A 50 -15.58 4.59 -1.71
N GLY A 51 -16.40 3.55 -1.51
CA GLY A 51 -16.07 2.16 -1.83
C GLY A 51 -15.74 1.97 -3.31
N ASN A 52 -16.48 2.62 -4.22
CA ASN A 52 -16.19 2.59 -5.66
C ASN A 52 -14.86 3.28 -6.00
N ILE A 53 -14.58 4.45 -5.41
CA ILE A 53 -13.33 5.20 -5.63
C ILE A 53 -12.13 4.35 -5.17
N THR A 54 -12.18 3.78 -3.97
CA THR A 54 -11.08 2.98 -3.42
C THR A 54 -10.94 1.62 -4.11
N ALA A 55 -12.04 1.01 -4.52
CA ALA A 55 -12.02 -0.22 -5.31
C ALA A 55 -11.34 -0.02 -6.67
N LEU A 56 -11.75 1.01 -7.41
CA LEU A 56 -11.16 1.31 -8.72
C LEU A 56 -9.69 1.71 -8.59
N PHE A 57 -9.31 2.46 -7.56
CA PHE A 57 -7.90 2.72 -7.27
C PHE A 57 -7.10 1.43 -7.13
N SER A 58 -7.62 0.45 -6.38
CA SER A 58 -6.94 -0.83 -6.14
C SER A 58 -6.67 -1.60 -7.43
N ILE A 59 -7.64 -1.64 -8.35
CA ILE A 59 -7.47 -2.34 -9.63
C ILE A 59 -6.58 -1.56 -10.59
N PHE A 60 -6.68 -0.23 -10.65
CA PHE A 60 -5.78 0.61 -11.44
C PHE A 60 -4.33 0.44 -10.99
N TYR A 61 -4.09 0.46 -9.68
CA TYR A 61 -2.76 0.24 -9.12
C TYR A 61 -2.20 -1.15 -9.47
N ALA A 62 -3.02 -2.20 -9.31
CA ALA A 62 -2.62 -3.57 -9.60
C ALA A 62 -2.28 -3.78 -11.09
N ILE A 63 -3.08 -3.23 -11.99
CA ILE A 63 -2.79 -3.27 -13.44
C ILE A 63 -1.52 -2.49 -13.74
N SER A 64 -1.37 -1.28 -13.20
CA SER A 64 -0.20 -0.44 -13.43
C SER A 64 1.09 -1.10 -12.96
N MET A 65 1.07 -1.84 -11.85
CA MET A 65 2.24 -2.60 -11.35
C MET A 65 2.76 -3.63 -12.36
N LEU A 66 1.91 -4.23 -13.21
CA LEU A 66 2.37 -5.17 -14.24
C LEU A 66 3.30 -4.52 -15.27
N PHE A 67 3.11 -3.22 -15.51
CA PHE A 67 3.85 -2.48 -16.53
C PHE A 67 4.94 -1.59 -15.93
N ALA A 68 4.81 -1.17 -14.69
CA ALA A 68 5.67 -0.20 -14.03
C ALA A 68 7.16 -0.58 -14.06
N GLY A 69 7.50 -1.85 -13.82
CA GLY A 69 8.87 -2.32 -13.88
C GLY A 69 9.49 -2.18 -15.27
N ARG A 70 8.72 -2.52 -16.33
CA ARG A 70 9.18 -2.37 -17.73
C ARG A 70 9.33 -0.90 -18.11
N PHE A 71 8.43 -0.06 -17.64
CA PHE A 71 8.49 1.38 -17.86
C PHE A 71 9.77 1.99 -17.26
N VAL A 72 10.09 1.65 -16.01
CA VAL A 72 11.32 2.09 -15.34
C VAL A 72 12.58 1.52 -16.03
N ASP A 73 12.52 0.29 -16.54
CA ASP A 73 13.63 -0.30 -17.29
C ASP A 73 13.86 0.42 -18.62
N TRP A 74 12.81 0.81 -19.31
CA TRP A 74 12.87 1.50 -20.60
C TRP A 74 13.41 2.94 -20.49
N LEU A 75 12.97 3.69 -19.48
CA LEU A 75 13.37 5.10 -19.28
C LEU A 75 14.69 5.28 -18.54
N ASP A 76 15.31 4.22 -18.02
CA ASP A 76 16.37 4.24 -17.03
C ASP A 76 15.90 4.69 -15.63
N THR A 77 16.66 4.32 -14.59
CA THR A 77 16.29 4.53 -13.16
C THR A 77 16.00 5.99 -12.85
N LYS A 78 16.87 6.92 -13.28
CA LYS A 78 16.71 8.35 -13.01
C LYS A 78 15.40 8.90 -13.57
N LYS A 79 15.20 8.72 -14.86
CA LYS A 79 14.04 9.25 -15.59
C LYS A 79 12.77 8.51 -15.23
N GLY A 80 12.83 7.17 -15.13
CA GLY A 80 11.68 6.34 -14.76
C GLY A 80 11.12 6.72 -13.40
N PHE A 81 11.98 6.96 -12.41
CA PHE A 81 11.54 7.39 -11.08
C PHE A 81 10.96 8.82 -11.09
N LEU A 82 11.59 9.75 -11.81
CA LEU A 82 11.05 11.12 -11.96
C LEU A 82 9.65 11.11 -12.59
N TRP A 83 9.45 10.35 -13.65
CA TRP A 83 8.13 10.24 -14.28
C TRP A 83 7.10 9.61 -13.34
N ALA A 84 7.46 8.54 -12.64
CA ALA A 84 6.57 7.90 -11.68
C ALA A 84 6.12 8.90 -10.59
N ILE A 85 7.07 9.61 -9.96
CA ILE A 85 6.77 10.61 -8.93
C ILE A 85 6.01 11.80 -9.48
N GLY A 86 6.38 12.31 -10.64
CA GLY A 86 5.68 13.43 -11.28
C GLY A 86 4.21 13.10 -11.57
N ILE A 87 3.93 11.91 -12.11
CA ILE A 87 2.57 11.45 -12.39
C ILE A 87 1.76 11.33 -11.10
N TRP A 88 2.31 10.68 -10.04
CA TRP A 88 1.53 10.54 -8.80
C TRP A 88 1.32 11.89 -8.12
N SER A 89 2.33 12.79 -8.10
CA SER A 89 2.20 14.12 -7.50
C SER A 89 1.14 14.97 -8.22
N ILE A 90 1.09 14.88 -9.56
CA ILE A 90 0.00 15.50 -10.34
C ILE A 90 -1.34 14.85 -9.94
N GLY A 91 -1.41 13.51 -9.88
CA GLY A 91 -2.61 12.78 -9.47
C GLY A 91 -3.08 13.19 -8.07
N ALA A 92 -2.17 13.36 -7.11
CA ALA A 92 -2.49 13.87 -5.77
C ALA A 92 -3.11 15.27 -5.85
N ILE A 93 -2.44 16.21 -6.51
CA ILE A 93 -2.90 17.60 -6.63
C ILE A 93 -4.23 17.70 -7.41
N LEU A 94 -4.47 16.83 -8.40
CA LEU A 94 -5.74 16.81 -9.13
C LEU A 94 -6.95 16.59 -8.22
N HIS A 95 -6.81 15.85 -7.12
CA HIS A 95 -7.90 15.68 -6.15
C HIS A 95 -8.36 17.02 -5.56
N ALA A 96 -7.43 17.93 -5.27
CA ALA A 96 -7.76 19.25 -4.74
C ALA A 96 -8.66 20.07 -5.67
N PHE A 97 -8.52 19.88 -6.97
CA PHE A 97 -9.29 20.63 -7.97
C PHE A 97 -10.61 19.94 -8.36
N CYS A 98 -10.92 18.77 -7.81
CA CYS A 98 -12.17 18.08 -8.11
C CYS A 98 -13.40 18.92 -7.67
N GLY A 99 -13.30 19.70 -6.58
CA GLY A 99 -14.37 20.61 -6.16
C GLY A 99 -14.65 21.70 -7.20
N ILE A 100 -13.62 22.40 -7.65
CA ILE A 100 -13.73 23.44 -8.69
C ILE A 100 -14.26 22.83 -10.01
N ALA A 101 -13.74 21.66 -10.40
CA ALA A 101 -14.22 20.99 -11.60
C ALA A 101 -15.69 20.54 -11.47
N THR A 102 -16.12 20.11 -10.28
CA THR A 102 -17.52 19.78 -10.01
C THR A 102 -18.38 21.03 -10.13
N SER A 103 -18.04 22.15 -9.48
CA SER A 103 -18.81 23.40 -9.58
C SER A 103 -18.92 23.91 -11.03
N GLY A 104 -17.83 23.80 -11.79
CA GLY A 104 -17.83 24.15 -13.22
C GLY A 104 -18.82 23.33 -14.05
N ILE A 105 -18.89 22.00 -13.81
CA ILE A 105 -19.76 21.10 -14.56
C ILE A 105 -21.23 21.22 -14.13
N VAL A 106 -21.51 21.34 -12.81
CA VAL A 106 -22.89 21.30 -12.31
C VAL A 106 -23.55 22.66 -12.15
N ALA A 107 -22.76 23.74 -11.94
CA ALA A 107 -23.26 25.10 -11.73
C ALA A 107 -22.75 26.09 -12.79
N GLY A 108 -21.82 25.71 -13.67
CA GLY A 108 -21.20 26.61 -14.65
C GLY A 108 -20.08 27.50 -14.09
N GLU A 109 -19.73 27.36 -12.81
CA GLU A 109 -18.79 28.20 -12.08
C GLU A 109 -17.36 27.60 -12.10
N TRP A 110 -16.55 27.99 -13.11
CA TRP A 110 -15.22 27.45 -13.35
C TRP A 110 -14.06 28.23 -12.70
N PHE A 111 -14.22 29.55 -12.56
CA PHE A 111 -13.14 30.44 -12.11
C PHE A 111 -13.39 30.96 -10.69
N VAL A 112 -13.70 30.02 -9.81
CA VAL A 112 -13.95 30.26 -8.38
C VAL A 112 -12.84 29.62 -7.55
N GLY A 113 -12.54 30.18 -6.37
CA GLY A 113 -11.66 29.54 -5.41
C GLY A 113 -12.33 28.31 -4.76
N PHE A 114 -11.62 27.62 -3.88
CA PHE A 114 -12.17 26.43 -3.21
C PHE A 114 -13.47 26.73 -2.45
N GLU A 115 -13.51 27.83 -1.69
CA GLU A 115 -14.73 28.25 -0.98
C GLU A 115 -15.87 28.63 -1.93
N GLY A 116 -15.57 29.33 -3.03
CA GLY A 116 -16.58 29.65 -4.05
C GLY A 116 -17.13 28.38 -4.72
N ALA A 117 -16.32 27.37 -4.93
CA ALA A 117 -16.78 26.08 -5.46
C ALA A 117 -17.74 25.38 -4.48
N LYS A 118 -17.43 25.37 -3.19
CA LYS A 118 -18.32 24.82 -2.13
C LYS A 118 -19.65 25.55 -2.10
N GLU A 119 -19.63 26.89 -2.16
CA GLU A 119 -20.83 27.71 -2.19
C GLU A 119 -21.67 27.40 -3.43
N ALA A 120 -21.05 27.36 -4.61
CA ALA A 120 -21.74 27.06 -5.86
C ALA A 120 -22.36 25.63 -5.84
N ILE A 121 -21.65 24.64 -5.35
CA ILE A 121 -22.13 23.26 -5.22
C ILE A 121 -23.33 23.20 -4.25
N SER A 122 -23.27 23.91 -3.13
CA SER A 122 -24.34 23.89 -2.12
C SER A 122 -25.68 24.43 -2.63
N GLN A 123 -25.65 25.24 -3.67
CA GLN A 123 -26.85 25.83 -4.31
C GLN A 123 -27.47 24.93 -5.39
N VAL A 124 -26.80 23.82 -5.75
CA VAL A 124 -27.30 22.90 -6.79
C VAL A 124 -28.36 21.97 -6.21
N ASN A 125 -29.60 22.08 -6.70
CA ASN A 125 -30.71 21.25 -6.25
C ASN A 125 -30.57 19.77 -6.60
N ASN A 126 -29.82 19.43 -7.65
CA ASN A 126 -29.63 18.06 -8.09
C ASN A 126 -28.42 17.43 -7.38
N VAL A 127 -28.64 16.95 -6.16
CA VAL A 127 -27.63 16.27 -5.34
C VAL A 127 -27.04 15.03 -6.05
N GLY A 128 -27.86 14.27 -6.77
CA GLY A 128 -27.37 13.08 -7.50
C GLY A 128 -26.39 13.43 -8.62
N LEU A 129 -26.57 14.61 -9.27
CA LEU A 129 -25.63 15.08 -10.28
C LEU A 129 -24.29 15.50 -9.63
N VAL A 130 -24.35 16.27 -8.53
CA VAL A 130 -23.14 16.66 -7.76
C VAL A 130 -22.35 15.43 -7.34
N MET A 131 -23.02 14.45 -6.74
CA MET A 131 -22.42 13.18 -6.30
C MET A 131 -21.77 12.45 -7.48
N SER A 132 -22.52 12.22 -8.56
CA SER A 132 -22.01 11.46 -9.71
C SER A 132 -20.80 12.14 -10.36
N VAL A 133 -20.85 13.47 -10.57
CA VAL A 133 -19.74 14.21 -11.19
C VAL A 133 -18.50 14.19 -10.31
N SER A 134 -18.64 14.50 -9.02
CA SER A 134 -17.51 14.51 -8.08
C SER A 134 -16.86 13.13 -7.95
N VAL A 135 -17.64 12.07 -7.82
CA VAL A 135 -17.13 10.69 -7.74
C VAL A 135 -16.30 10.33 -8.97
N ASN A 136 -16.81 10.63 -10.18
CA ASN A 136 -16.06 10.33 -11.41
C ASN A 136 -14.76 11.14 -11.53
N LEU A 137 -14.75 12.40 -11.10
CA LEU A 137 -13.54 13.23 -11.06
C LEU A 137 -12.51 12.68 -10.07
N PHE A 138 -12.94 12.26 -8.89
CA PHE A 138 -12.05 11.61 -7.92
C PHE A 138 -11.54 10.25 -8.42
N ILE A 139 -12.35 9.46 -9.12
CA ILE A 139 -11.90 8.21 -9.76
C ILE A 139 -10.81 8.51 -10.80
N PHE A 140 -10.99 9.55 -11.62
CA PHE A 140 -9.97 9.96 -12.58
C PHE A 140 -8.67 10.40 -11.91
N ALA A 141 -8.75 11.24 -10.87
CA ALA A 141 -7.58 11.65 -10.11
C ALA A 141 -6.87 10.45 -9.45
N ARG A 142 -7.64 9.48 -8.91
CA ARG A 142 -7.14 8.21 -8.38
C ARG A 142 -6.49 7.33 -9.44
N PHE A 143 -7.00 7.31 -10.65
CA PHE A 143 -6.36 6.61 -11.76
C PHE A 143 -4.97 7.18 -12.05
N VAL A 144 -4.85 8.50 -12.18
CA VAL A 144 -3.55 9.16 -12.41
C VAL A 144 -2.58 8.87 -11.27
N LEU A 145 -3.05 9.00 -10.02
CA LEU A 145 -2.27 8.68 -8.82
C LEU A 145 -1.76 7.23 -8.85
N ALA A 146 -2.64 6.27 -9.12
CA ALA A 146 -2.32 4.84 -9.13
C ALA A 146 -1.25 4.48 -10.17
N VAL A 147 -1.34 5.07 -11.37
CA VAL A 147 -0.34 4.87 -12.44
C VAL A 147 1.04 5.32 -12.01
N GLY A 148 1.14 6.48 -11.36
CA GLY A 148 2.41 7.00 -10.86
C GLY A 148 2.94 6.20 -9.67
N GLU A 149 2.10 5.94 -8.65
CA GLU A 149 2.50 5.23 -7.44
C GLU A 149 3.05 3.82 -7.72
N ALA A 150 2.50 3.12 -8.72
CA ALA A 150 2.94 1.78 -9.10
C ALA A 150 4.42 1.71 -9.49
N GLY A 151 5.01 2.83 -9.93
CA GLY A 151 6.42 2.93 -10.32
C GLY A 151 7.41 3.03 -9.14
N ASN A 152 6.94 3.39 -7.95
CA ASN A 152 7.82 3.66 -6.80
C ASN A 152 8.70 2.46 -6.43
N PHE A 153 8.09 1.31 -6.11
CA PHE A 153 8.85 0.13 -5.69
C PHE A 153 9.79 -0.43 -6.77
N PRO A 154 9.38 -0.61 -8.02
CA PRO A 154 10.29 -1.03 -9.08
C PRO A 154 11.51 -0.10 -9.25
N ALA A 155 11.29 1.20 -9.21
CA ALA A 155 12.36 2.19 -9.33
C ALA A 155 13.31 2.17 -8.11
N ALA A 156 12.77 2.05 -6.90
CA ALA A 156 13.55 1.97 -5.67
C ALA A 156 14.41 0.69 -5.62
N ILE A 157 13.86 -0.46 -6.00
CA ILE A 157 14.60 -1.72 -6.08
C ILE A 157 15.72 -1.63 -7.11
N LYS A 158 15.45 -1.02 -8.27
CA LYS A 158 16.47 -0.84 -9.32
C LYS A 158 17.59 0.09 -8.86
N ALA A 159 17.27 1.24 -8.25
CA ALA A 159 18.25 2.14 -7.67
C ALA A 159 19.09 1.47 -6.57
N THR A 160 18.48 0.63 -5.73
CA THR A 160 19.18 -0.18 -4.73
C THR A 160 20.14 -1.17 -5.40
N ALA A 161 19.72 -1.82 -6.48
CA ALA A 161 20.57 -2.76 -7.21
C ALA A 161 21.79 -2.07 -7.87
N GLU A 162 21.67 -0.79 -8.25
CA GLU A 162 22.74 0.01 -8.83
C GLU A 162 23.76 0.54 -7.79
N TYR A 163 23.32 0.85 -6.57
CA TYR A 163 24.15 1.46 -5.54
C TYR A 163 24.65 0.52 -4.46
N PHE A 164 24.09 -0.70 -4.37
CA PHE A 164 24.43 -1.63 -3.30
C PHE A 164 24.90 -2.99 -3.82
N PRO A 165 26.01 -3.54 -3.29
CA PRO A 165 26.41 -4.92 -3.57
C PRO A 165 25.35 -5.90 -3.05
N LYS A 166 25.31 -7.13 -3.58
CA LYS A 166 24.30 -8.15 -3.26
C LYS A 166 24.08 -8.33 -1.76
N LYS A 167 25.17 -8.32 -0.96
CA LYS A 167 25.11 -8.50 0.50
C LYS A 167 24.36 -7.40 1.25
N ASP A 168 24.39 -6.14 0.74
CA ASP A 168 23.79 -4.99 1.43
C ASP A 168 22.39 -4.63 0.89
N ARG A 169 21.95 -5.21 -0.23
CA ARG A 169 20.65 -4.91 -0.88
C ARG A 169 19.47 -5.17 0.05
N ALA A 170 19.51 -6.25 0.82
CA ALA A 170 18.44 -6.58 1.77
C ALA A 170 18.29 -5.50 2.84
N LEU A 171 19.40 -5.01 3.40
CA LEU A 171 19.39 -3.94 4.39
C LEU A 171 18.88 -2.63 3.80
N SER A 172 19.37 -2.22 2.62
CA SER A 172 18.91 -1.02 1.93
C SER A 172 17.40 -1.09 1.62
N THR A 173 16.92 -2.25 1.14
CA THR A 173 15.50 -2.49 0.87
C THR A 173 14.67 -2.38 2.15
N SER A 174 15.13 -2.93 3.25
CA SER A 174 14.44 -2.83 4.55
C SER A 174 14.35 -1.38 5.03
N ILE A 175 15.42 -0.59 4.86
CA ILE A 175 15.44 0.82 5.25
C ILE A 175 14.45 1.62 4.40
N PHE A 176 14.50 1.54 3.08
CA PHE A 176 13.56 2.33 2.28
C PHE A 176 12.10 1.85 2.46
N ASN A 177 11.88 0.56 2.67
CA ASN A 177 10.55 0.02 2.90
C ASN A 177 9.96 0.47 4.24
N SER A 178 10.81 0.72 5.26
CA SER A 178 10.34 1.29 6.53
C SER A 178 9.74 2.69 6.37
N GLY A 179 10.07 3.39 5.29
CA GLY A 179 9.40 4.64 4.91
C GLY A 179 7.88 4.51 4.78
N ALA A 180 7.39 3.34 4.33
CA ALA A 180 5.96 3.07 4.27
C ALA A 180 5.30 3.15 5.66
N THR A 181 5.94 2.57 6.66
CA THR A 181 5.44 2.62 8.05
C THR A 181 5.50 4.03 8.62
N ILE A 182 6.58 4.76 8.36
CA ILE A 182 6.71 6.16 8.81
C ILE A 182 5.66 7.04 8.13
N GLY A 183 5.40 6.87 6.83
CA GLY A 183 4.32 7.55 6.13
C GLY A 183 2.95 7.24 6.74
N ALA A 184 2.66 5.97 7.03
CA ALA A 184 1.42 5.55 7.66
C ALA A 184 1.23 6.14 9.08
N LEU A 185 2.32 6.27 9.85
CA LEU A 185 2.29 6.88 11.18
C LEU A 185 2.14 8.41 11.14
N ALA A 186 2.79 9.06 10.18
CA ALA A 186 2.73 10.51 10.04
C ALA A 186 1.38 11.00 9.50
N ALA A 187 0.72 10.20 8.66
CA ALA A 187 -0.52 10.58 7.99
C ALA A 187 -1.64 11.05 8.95
N PRO A 188 -2.06 10.28 9.96
CA PRO A 188 -3.14 10.68 10.87
C PRO A 188 -2.79 11.90 11.73
N LEU A 189 -1.51 12.18 11.95
CA LEU A 189 -1.04 13.33 12.74
C LEU A 189 -0.90 14.61 11.90
N THR A 190 -0.85 14.52 10.58
CA THR A 190 -0.60 15.67 9.70
C THR A 190 -1.77 16.00 8.82
N ILE A 191 -2.34 15.03 8.13
CA ILE A 191 -3.37 15.22 7.09
C ILE A 191 -4.65 15.83 7.67
N PRO A 192 -5.27 15.31 8.75
CA PRO A 192 -6.48 15.90 9.30
C PRO A 192 -6.26 17.30 9.88
N VAL A 193 -5.06 17.57 10.43
CA VAL A 193 -4.69 18.90 10.92
C VAL A 193 -4.66 19.91 9.78
N ILE A 194 -4.04 19.55 8.64
CA ILE A 194 -4.03 20.39 7.45
C ILE A 194 -5.46 20.62 6.96
N ALA A 195 -6.26 19.56 6.86
CA ALA A 195 -7.64 19.63 6.39
C ALA A 195 -8.53 20.54 7.28
N ALA A 196 -8.37 20.43 8.60
CA ALA A 196 -9.14 21.23 9.55
C ALA A 196 -8.78 22.75 9.52
N HIS A 197 -7.52 23.10 9.25
CA HIS A 197 -7.07 24.50 9.29
C HIS A 197 -7.12 25.20 7.92
N TRP A 198 -6.90 24.47 6.82
CA TRP A 198 -6.76 25.06 5.48
C TRP A 198 -7.66 24.43 4.42
N GLY A 199 -8.57 23.54 4.81
CA GLY A 199 -9.42 22.78 3.89
C GLY A 199 -8.78 21.46 3.45
N TRP A 200 -9.64 20.51 3.07
CA TRP A 200 -9.20 19.18 2.64
C TRP A 200 -8.38 19.24 1.34
N GLU A 201 -8.61 20.22 0.49
CA GLU A 201 -7.89 20.45 -0.76
C GLU A 201 -6.40 20.70 -0.51
N MET A 202 -6.10 21.48 0.54
CA MET A 202 -4.70 21.78 0.91
C MET A 202 -3.95 20.53 1.38
N SER A 203 -4.63 19.53 1.94
CA SER A 203 -3.99 18.26 2.26
C SER A 203 -3.46 17.57 1.00
N PHE A 204 -4.22 17.54 -0.08
CA PHE A 204 -3.78 16.98 -1.36
C PHE A 204 -2.67 17.81 -2.02
N ILE A 205 -2.79 19.14 -1.97
CA ILE A 205 -1.78 20.05 -2.55
C ILE A 205 -0.45 19.93 -1.81
N ILE A 206 -0.46 20.00 -0.48
CA ILE A 206 0.78 20.00 0.32
C ILE A 206 1.48 18.64 0.19
N ILE A 207 0.75 17.54 0.37
CA ILE A 207 1.35 16.20 0.28
C ILE A 207 1.82 15.91 -1.15
N GLY A 208 1.01 16.21 -2.18
CA GLY A 208 1.41 16.05 -3.57
C GLY A 208 2.62 16.92 -3.95
N ALA A 209 2.72 18.14 -3.41
CA ALA A 209 3.87 19.04 -3.63
C ALA A 209 5.17 18.49 -3.03
N LEU A 210 5.11 17.71 -1.93
CA LEU A 210 6.30 17.04 -1.38
C LEU A 210 6.97 16.12 -2.41
N GLY A 211 6.20 15.50 -3.31
CA GLY A 211 6.75 14.71 -4.40
C GLY A 211 7.59 15.57 -5.37
N PHE A 212 7.14 16.76 -5.73
CA PHE A 212 7.93 17.67 -6.58
C PHE A 212 9.19 18.18 -5.86
N VAL A 213 9.11 18.46 -4.56
CA VAL A 213 10.29 18.81 -3.74
C VAL A 213 11.28 17.65 -3.76
N TRP A 214 10.80 16.42 -3.57
CA TRP A 214 11.65 15.23 -3.65
C TRP A 214 12.29 15.06 -5.04
N MET A 215 11.54 15.31 -6.13
CA MET A 215 12.07 15.28 -7.49
C MET A 215 13.24 16.26 -7.67
N GLY A 216 13.17 17.44 -7.07
CA GLY A 216 14.28 18.39 -7.02
C GLY A 216 15.53 17.76 -6.43
N PHE A 217 15.43 17.15 -5.25
CA PHE A 217 16.57 16.45 -4.64
C PHE A 217 17.08 15.31 -5.51
N TRP A 218 16.19 14.52 -6.13
CA TRP A 218 16.57 13.42 -6.99
C TRP A 218 17.34 13.88 -8.24
N ILE A 219 16.92 14.95 -8.89
CA ILE A 219 17.58 15.51 -10.07
C ILE A 219 19.04 15.86 -9.77
N PHE A 220 19.30 16.51 -8.62
CA PHE A 220 20.63 16.98 -8.25
C PHE A 220 21.52 15.91 -7.61
N LEU A 221 20.95 15.00 -6.83
CA LEU A 221 21.71 14.03 -6.05
C LEU A 221 21.89 12.70 -6.76
N TYR A 222 20.94 12.25 -7.57
CA TYR A 222 21.05 10.95 -8.23
C TYR A 222 21.79 11.08 -9.57
N LYS A 223 22.89 10.32 -9.67
CA LYS A 223 23.60 9.97 -10.92
C LYS A 223 23.96 8.49 -10.82
N LYS A 224 24.31 7.85 -11.94
CA LYS A 224 24.84 6.48 -11.86
C LYS A 224 26.12 6.45 -11.02
N PRO A 225 26.43 5.37 -10.28
CA PRO A 225 27.61 5.35 -9.39
C PRO A 225 28.91 5.78 -10.05
N HIS A 226 29.16 5.33 -11.26
CA HIS A 226 30.37 5.66 -12.04
C HIS A 226 30.41 7.09 -12.60
N GLU A 227 29.26 7.76 -12.70
CA GLU A 227 29.12 9.16 -13.15
C GLU A 227 29.05 10.15 -11.98
N ASN A 228 28.93 9.64 -10.75
CA ASN A 228 28.68 10.47 -9.58
C ASN A 228 30.01 10.92 -8.94
N PRO A 229 30.37 12.21 -9.01
CA PRO A 229 31.62 12.69 -8.46
C PRO A 229 31.73 12.60 -6.91
N LYS A 230 30.62 12.32 -6.24
CA LYS A 230 30.57 12.14 -4.77
C LYS A 230 30.83 10.70 -4.34
N VAL A 231 30.88 9.76 -5.30
CA VAL A 231 31.24 8.35 -5.08
C VAL A 231 32.75 8.22 -5.35
N ASN A 232 33.53 7.98 -4.30
CA ASN A 232 34.96 7.82 -4.45
C ASN A 232 35.33 6.42 -5.01
N ALA A 233 36.57 6.26 -5.47
CA ALA A 233 37.03 5.02 -6.08
C ALA A 233 36.86 3.80 -5.18
N ALA A 234 37.12 3.94 -3.88
CA ALA A 234 36.94 2.85 -2.91
C ALA A 234 35.46 2.46 -2.72
N GLU A 235 34.54 3.42 -2.75
CA GLU A 235 33.10 3.14 -2.69
C GLU A 235 32.61 2.51 -4.00
N LEU A 236 33.08 3.00 -5.15
CA LEU A 236 32.73 2.44 -6.46
C LEU A 236 33.17 0.97 -6.58
N ALA A 237 34.41 0.67 -6.18
CA ALA A 237 34.89 -0.71 -6.13
C ALA A 237 34.05 -1.61 -5.20
N TYR A 238 33.61 -1.05 -4.07
CA TYR A 238 32.72 -1.75 -3.16
C TYR A 238 31.34 -2.03 -3.75
N ILE A 239 30.75 -1.08 -4.47
CA ILE A 239 29.45 -1.23 -5.15
C ILE A 239 29.53 -2.36 -6.19
N HIS A 240 30.60 -2.38 -6.98
CA HIS A 240 30.79 -3.32 -8.10
C HIS A 240 31.52 -4.62 -7.74
N GLN A 241 31.74 -4.90 -6.42
CA GLN A 241 32.50 -6.09 -6.00
C GLN A 241 31.94 -7.43 -6.51
N ASP A 242 30.63 -7.46 -6.83
CA ASP A 242 29.93 -8.68 -7.27
C ASP A 242 29.86 -8.81 -8.80
N ASP A 243 30.35 -7.82 -9.58
CA ASP A 243 30.22 -7.80 -11.04
C ASP A 243 31.10 -8.86 -11.70
N HIS A 244 32.28 -9.12 -11.16
CA HIS A 244 33.21 -10.16 -11.64
C HIS A 244 32.65 -11.59 -11.53
N GLU A 245 31.81 -11.86 -10.53
CA GLU A 245 31.12 -13.16 -10.40
C GLU A 245 30.11 -13.39 -11.54
N THR A 246 29.52 -12.32 -12.03
CA THR A 246 28.48 -12.36 -13.08
C THR A 246 29.09 -12.54 -14.47
N GLU A 247 30.27 -11.96 -14.71
CA GLU A 247 31.01 -12.12 -15.97
C GLU A 247 31.62 -13.52 -16.10
N GLN A 248 32.16 -14.08 -15.01
CA GLN A 248 32.74 -15.42 -15.03
C GLN A 248 31.68 -16.55 -15.16
N SER A 249 30.44 -16.31 -14.76
CA SER A 249 29.38 -17.32 -14.87
C SER A 249 28.78 -17.46 -16.28
N GLY A 250 29.22 -16.67 -17.27
CA GLY A 250 28.76 -16.78 -18.67
C GLY A 250 27.21 -16.67 -18.81
N ALA A 251 26.55 -16.07 -17.83
CA ALA A 251 25.11 -16.04 -17.78
C ALA A 251 24.56 -15.12 -18.90
N THR A 252 24.39 -15.69 -20.07
CA THR A 252 23.46 -15.16 -21.07
C THR A 252 22.14 -14.83 -20.32
N LYS A 253 21.62 -13.62 -20.49
CA LYS A 253 20.32 -13.22 -19.94
C LYS A 253 19.27 -14.23 -20.38
N GLN A 254 19.00 -15.24 -19.55
CA GLN A 254 17.97 -16.21 -19.88
C GLN A 254 16.64 -15.47 -20.02
N PRO A 255 15.82 -15.79 -21.05
CA PRO A 255 14.53 -15.15 -21.24
C PRO A 255 13.67 -15.33 -19.99
N ARG A 256 12.95 -14.27 -19.60
CA ARG A 256 12.02 -14.33 -18.46
C ARG A 256 10.94 -15.39 -18.73
N THR A 257 10.57 -16.15 -17.71
CA THR A 257 9.45 -17.09 -17.79
C THR A 257 8.17 -16.33 -18.12
N THR A 258 7.39 -16.85 -19.05
CA THR A 258 6.12 -16.22 -19.47
C THR A 258 5.04 -16.39 -18.41
N ILE A 259 4.02 -15.50 -18.42
CA ILE A 259 2.86 -15.60 -17.55
C ILE A 259 2.18 -16.97 -17.71
N SER A 260 1.99 -17.41 -18.97
CA SER A 260 1.34 -18.69 -19.28
C SER A 260 2.09 -19.91 -18.70
N GLU A 261 3.43 -19.87 -18.67
CA GLU A 261 4.23 -20.91 -18.05
C GLU A 261 4.08 -20.91 -16.52
N CYS A 262 4.11 -19.72 -15.90
CA CYS A 262 3.94 -19.59 -14.46
C CYS A 262 2.58 -20.11 -13.98
N LEU A 263 1.51 -19.88 -14.75
CA LEU A 263 0.14 -20.31 -14.39
C LEU A 263 -0.06 -21.84 -14.42
N LYS A 264 0.87 -22.62 -14.96
CA LYS A 264 0.82 -24.08 -14.95
C LYS A 264 1.17 -24.69 -13.57
N TYR A 265 1.79 -23.91 -12.68
CA TYR A 265 2.28 -24.42 -11.40
C TYR A 265 1.30 -24.18 -10.26
N LYS A 266 1.05 -25.20 -9.43
CA LYS A 266 0.21 -25.11 -8.23
C LYS A 266 0.75 -24.07 -7.23
N GLN A 267 2.06 -23.87 -7.17
CA GLN A 267 2.71 -22.89 -6.32
C GLN A 267 2.30 -21.45 -6.71
N THR A 268 2.11 -21.17 -8.00
CA THR A 268 1.57 -19.87 -8.46
C THR A 268 0.16 -19.67 -7.94
N TRP A 269 -0.71 -20.67 -8.06
CA TRP A 269 -2.10 -20.56 -7.60
C TRP A 269 -2.22 -20.48 -6.08
N ALA A 270 -1.34 -21.17 -5.34
CA ALA A 270 -1.27 -21.01 -3.89
C ALA A 270 -0.94 -19.56 -3.51
N PHE A 271 0.06 -18.97 -4.16
CA PHE A 271 0.43 -17.58 -3.94
C PHE A 271 -0.68 -16.60 -4.37
N VAL A 272 -1.25 -16.79 -5.55
CA VAL A 272 -2.36 -16.00 -6.10
C VAL A 272 -3.54 -15.98 -5.14
N PHE A 273 -3.97 -17.15 -4.66
CA PHE A 273 -5.09 -17.26 -3.73
C PHE A 273 -4.77 -16.63 -2.37
N GLY A 274 -3.55 -16.87 -1.86
CA GLY A 274 -3.11 -16.24 -0.63
C GLY A 274 -3.13 -14.71 -0.69
N LYS A 275 -2.63 -14.14 -1.77
CA LYS A 275 -2.64 -12.67 -2.00
C LYS A 275 -4.07 -12.15 -2.20
N PHE A 276 -4.87 -12.82 -3.00
CA PHE A 276 -6.27 -12.45 -3.26
C PHE A 276 -7.08 -12.31 -1.96
N MET A 277 -6.96 -13.29 -1.06
CA MET A 277 -7.70 -13.30 0.20
C MET A 277 -7.20 -12.28 1.21
N THR A 278 -5.90 -12.02 1.28
CA THR A 278 -5.31 -11.30 2.42
C THR A 278 -4.98 -9.84 2.14
N ASP A 279 -4.63 -9.49 0.90
CA ASP A 279 -4.33 -8.09 0.56
C ASP A 279 -5.57 -7.20 0.69
N GLY A 280 -6.75 -7.72 0.34
CA GLY A 280 -8.01 -7.01 0.51
C GLY A 280 -8.26 -6.61 1.97
N VAL A 281 -7.93 -7.47 2.92
CA VAL A 281 -8.06 -7.18 4.36
C VAL A 281 -7.19 -6.00 4.78
N TRP A 282 -5.94 -5.96 4.30
CA TRP A 282 -5.05 -4.83 4.58
C TRP A 282 -5.56 -3.52 4.01
N TRP A 283 -6.01 -3.54 2.74
CA TRP A 283 -6.55 -2.34 2.10
C TRP A 283 -7.84 -1.86 2.75
N PHE A 284 -8.66 -2.79 3.27
CA PHE A 284 -9.82 -2.47 4.06
C PHE A 284 -9.43 -1.73 5.35
N PHE A 285 -8.48 -2.27 6.12
CA PHE A 285 -8.01 -1.58 7.33
C PHE A 285 -7.40 -0.21 7.01
N LEU A 286 -6.64 -0.10 5.91
CA LEU A 286 -6.02 1.16 5.53
C LEU A 286 -7.04 2.24 5.16
N PHE A 287 -8.11 1.87 4.44
CA PHE A 287 -9.05 2.85 3.89
C PHE A 287 -10.27 3.09 4.77
N TRP A 288 -10.71 2.13 5.54
CA TRP A 288 -11.99 2.21 6.24
C TRP A 288 -11.89 2.45 7.75
N MET A 289 -10.70 2.33 8.36
CA MET A 289 -10.59 2.53 9.81
C MET A 289 -10.93 3.94 10.29
N PRO A 290 -10.55 5.03 9.59
CA PRO A 290 -11.02 6.36 9.99
C PRO A 290 -12.55 6.48 9.94
N ALA A 291 -13.16 5.95 8.88
CA ALA A 291 -14.62 5.95 8.74
C ALA A 291 -15.33 5.08 9.79
N TYR A 292 -14.74 3.94 10.17
CA TYR A 292 -15.25 3.09 11.24
C TYR A 292 -15.30 3.81 12.59
N LEU A 293 -14.21 4.50 12.96
CA LEU A 293 -14.16 5.27 14.20
C LEU A 293 -15.18 6.42 14.21
N SER A 294 -15.32 7.11 13.07
CA SER A 294 -16.31 8.18 12.92
C SER A 294 -17.75 7.65 12.95
N ALA A 295 -18.05 6.55 12.23
CA ALA A 295 -19.40 6.03 12.10
C ALA A 295 -19.94 5.32 13.36
N VAL A 296 -19.05 4.62 14.10
CA VAL A 296 -19.44 3.76 15.22
C VAL A 296 -19.24 4.44 16.58
N TYR A 297 -18.21 5.29 16.70
CA TYR A 297 -17.84 5.93 17.98
C TYR A 297 -17.94 7.45 17.97
N ASP A 298 -18.36 8.05 16.83
CA ASP A 298 -18.38 9.51 16.61
C ASP A 298 -17.01 10.18 16.87
N ILE A 299 -15.92 9.42 16.63
CA ILE A 299 -14.55 9.90 16.79
C ILE A 299 -14.02 10.29 15.39
N LYS A 300 -13.96 11.59 15.15
CA LYS A 300 -13.54 12.14 13.85
C LYS A 300 -12.02 12.11 13.69
N SER A 301 -11.57 11.97 12.46
CA SER A 301 -10.15 12.06 12.13
C SER A 301 -9.56 13.45 12.40
N SER A 302 -10.40 14.51 12.38
CA SER A 302 -10.04 15.87 12.78
C SER A 302 -9.69 16.03 14.27
N ASP A 303 -10.20 15.16 15.12
CA ASP A 303 -10.05 15.25 16.55
C ASP A 303 -8.74 14.61 17.00
N THR A 304 -8.16 15.13 18.09
CA THR A 304 -6.91 14.59 18.66
C THR A 304 -7.05 13.10 19.03
N GLU A 305 -8.23 12.69 19.52
CA GLU A 305 -8.51 11.29 19.86
C GLU A 305 -8.50 10.40 18.61
N GLY A 306 -9.12 10.83 17.52
CA GLY A 306 -9.14 10.09 16.27
C GLY A 306 -7.75 9.98 15.65
N GLN A 307 -6.99 11.07 15.64
CA GLN A 307 -5.61 11.09 15.19
C GLN A 307 -4.74 10.10 15.98
N LEU A 308 -4.86 10.13 17.32
CA LEU A 308 -4.11 9.24 18.20
C LEU A 308 -4.54 7.78 18.05
N ALA A 309 -5.84 7.52 17.92
CA ALA A 309 -6.36 6.17 17.71
C ALA A 309 -5.81 5.54 16.43
N ILE A 310 -5.85 6.27 15.29
CA ILE A 310 -5.33 5.79 14.01
C ILE A 310 -3.80 5.66 14.07
N PHE A 311 -3.10 6.60 14.71
CA PHE A 311 -1.66 6.51 14.93
C PHE A 311 -1.29 5.25 15.72
N VAL A 312 -1.95 4.98 16.84
CA VAL A 312 -1.69 3.80 17.68
C VAL A 312 -1.98 2.51 16.91
N LEU A 313 -3.06 2.47 16.13
CA LEU A 313 -3.38 1.33 15.28
C LEU A 313 -2.19 0.99 14.35
N TYR A 314 -1.66 1.99 13.62
CA TYR A 314 -0.52 1.76 12.75
C TYR A 314 0.80 1.52 13.51
N ALA A 315 1.00 2.11 14.68
CA ALA A 315 2.15 1.84 15.52
C ALA A 315 2.21 0.36 15.96
N ILE A 316 1.07 -0.24 16.28
CA ILE A 316 0.98 -1.66 16.63
C ILE A 316 1.39 -2.54 15.42
N THR A 317 1.13 -2.12 14.19
CA THR A 317 1.54 -2.89 13.00
C THR A 317 3.05 -3.06 12.90
N MET A 318 3.87 -2.22 13.56
CA MET A 318 5.32 -2.36 13.63
C MET A 318 5.76 -3.65 14.34
N LEU A 319 4.91 -4.26 15.14
CA LEU A 319 5.17 -5.57 15.75
C LEU A 319 5.39 -6.66 14.68
N SER A 320 5.07 -6.38 13.43
CA SER A 320 5.37 -7.25 12.28
C SER A 320 6.86 -7.58 12.09
N ILE A 321 7.76 -6.84 12.73
CA ILE A 321 9.21 -7.15 12.74
C ILE A 321 9.46 -8.57 13.24
N TYR A 322 8.63 -9.08 14.14
CA TYR A 322 8.68 -10.47 14.62
C TYR A 322 8.26 -11.49 13.54
N GLY A 323 7.59 -11.03 12.49
CA GLY A 323 7.16 -11.86 11.36
C GLY A 323 8.30 -12.50 10.59
N GLY A 324 9.46 -11.84 10.53
CA GLY A 324 10.69 -12.42 9.96
C GLY A 324 11.44 -13.35 10.91
N TRP A 325 11.37 -13.09 12.21
CA TRP A 325 12.05 -13.88 13.23
C TRP A 325 11.43 -15.28 13.42
N LEU A 326 10.11 -15.37 13.41
CA LEU A 326 9.42 -16.62 13.74
C LEU A 326 9.72 -17.79 12.77
N PRO A 327 9.76 -17.61 11.43
CA PRO A 327 10.22 -18.66 10.52
C PRO A 327 11.65 -19.12 10.81
N THR A 328 12.56 -18.18 11.06
CA THR A 328 13.96 -18.45 11.39
C THR A 328 14.06 -19.31 12.65
N TYR A 329 13.26 -19.00 13.67
CA TYR A 329 13.20 -19.84 14.89
C TYR A 329 12.80 -21.29 14.58
N PHE A 330 11.82 -21.51 13.70
CA PHE A 330 11.41 -22.88 13.33
C PHE A 330 12.48 -23.61 12.52
N VAL A 331 13.21 -22.93 11.67
CA VAL A 331 14.33 -23.51 10.91
C VAL A 331 15.48 -23.85 11.87
N ASP A 332 15.97 -22.89 12.64
CA ASP A 332 17.21 -23.04 13.44
C ASP A 332 17.02 -23.91 14.68
N LYS A 333 15.86 -23.79 15.36
CA LYS A 333 15.63 -24.48 16.64
C LYS A 333 14.82 -25.78 16.52
N LYS A 334 14.03 -25.92 15.43
CA LYS A 334 13.17 -27.09 15.22
C LYS A 334 13.60 -27.94 14.02
N GLY A 335 14.68 -27.58 13.32
CA GLY A 335 15.23 -28.33 12.18
C GLY A 335 14.29 -28.43 10.97
N MET A 336 13.32 -27.50 10.83
CA MET A 336 12.41 -27.47 9.69
C MET A 336 13.11 -26.91 8.45
N ASN A 337 12.70 -27.32 7.26
CA ASN A 337 13.13 -26.63 6.06
C ASN A 337 12.49 -25.22 5.97
N ALA A 338 13.03 -24.34 5.13
CA ALA A 338 12.61 -22.95 5.04
C ALA A 338 11.10 -22.80 4.74
N TYR A 339 10.57 -23.60 3.81
CA TYR A 339 9.14 -23.58 3.46
C TYR A 339 8.25 -24.03 4.62
N GLU A 340 8.61 -25.12 5.29
CA GLU A 340 7.84 -25.64 6.43
C GLU A 340 7.84 -24.66 7.60
N GLY A 341 9.00 -24.06 7.92
CA GLY A 341 9.12 -23.03 8.93
C GLY A 341 8.24 -21.80 8.64
N ARG A 342 8.22 -21.34 7.36
CA ARG A 342 7.35 -20.23 6.94
C ARG A 342 5.87 -20.60 7.02
N MET A 343 5.47 -21.76 6.49
CA MET A 343 4.07 -22.20 6.53
C MET A 343 3.57 -22.36 7.95
N LYS A 344 4.42 -22.79 8.89
CA LYS A 344 4.07 -22.87 10.32
C LYS A 344 3.94 -21.49 10.96
N ALA A 345 4.85 -20.56 10.65
CA ALA A 345 4.74 -19.17 11.10
C ALA A 345 3.49 -18.49 10.54
N MET A 346 3.21 -18.68 9.25
CA MET A 346 2.02 -18.15 8.60
C MET A 346 0.72 -18.70 9.21
N LEU A 347 0.70 -19.97 9.64
CA LEU A 347 -0.45 -20.51 10.38
C LEU A 347 -0.68 -19.75 11.69
N LEU A 348 0.38 -19.50 12.45
CA LEU A 348 0.25 -18.74 13.71
C LEU A 348 -0.23 -17.30 13.43
N PHE A 349 0.30 -16.65 12.40
CA PHE A 349 -0.19 -15.31 11.99
C PHE A 349 -1.63 -15.36 11.48
N ALA A 350 -2.09 -16.47 10.88
CA ALA A 350 -3.46 -16.61 10.41
C ALA A 350 -4.49 -16.69 11.55
N PHE A 351 -4.09 -17.09 12.75
CA PHE A 351 -4.96 -17.10 13.93
C PHE A 351 -5.12 -15.71 14.57
N VAL A 352 -4.12 -14.82 14.42
CA VAL A 352 -4.16 -13.50 15.07
C VAL A 352 -5.35 -12.64 14.60
N PRO A 353 -5.72 -12.56 13.30
CA PRO A 353 -6.87 -11.77 12.87
C PRO A 353 -8.21 -12.20 13.47
N LEU A 354 -8.33 -13.42 14.04
CA LEU A 354 -9.53 -13.83 14.77
C LEU A 354 -9.88 -12.90 15.93
N VAL A 355 -8.90 -12.19 16.50
CA VAL A 355 -9.16 -11.23 17.59
C VAL A 355 -10.07 -10.07 17.14
N VAL A 356 -10.16 -9.79 15.82
CA VAL A 356 -11.02 -8.75 15.28
C VAL A 356 -12.52 -9.06 15.50
N LEU A 357 -12.87 -10.35 15.65
CA LEU A 357 -14.23 -10.73 16.04
C LEU A 357 -14.65 -10.16 17.41
N LEU A 358 -13.68 -9.87 18.26
CA LEU A 358 -13.90 -9.27 19.58
C LEU A 358 -13.86 -7.73 19.53
N ALA A 359 -13.40 -7.14 18.42
CA ALA A 359 -13.23 -5.70 18.31
C ALA A 359 -14.53 -4.95 18.59
N GLN A 360 -15.57 -5.26 17.85
CA GLN A 360 -16.85 -4.56 17.99
C GLN A 360 -17.65 -5.00 19.23
N PRO A 361 -17.75 -6.31 19.61
CA PRO A 361 -18.40 -6.72 20.86
C PRO A 361 -17.82 -6.08 22.12
N LEU A 362 -16.51 -5.85 22.15
CA LEU A 362 -15.86 -5.20 23.28
C LEU A 362 -15.70 -3.68 23.10
N GLY A 363 -15.97 -3.17 21.93
CA GLY A 363 -15.84 -1.75 21.60
C GLY A 363 -16.78 -0.83 22.39
N HIS A 364 -17.93 -1.36 22.91
CA HIS A 364 -18.82 -0.62 23.78
C HIS A 364 -18.20 -0.31 25.16
N ILE A 365 -17.15 -1.04 25.56
CA ILE A 365 -16.42 -0.76 26.80
C ILE A 365 -15.44 0.41 26.57
N SER A 366 -14.72 0.37 25.46
CA SER A 366 -13.79 1.42 25.06
C SER A 366 -13.42 1.27 23.56
N TYR A 367 -13.45 2.37 22.82
CA TYR A 367 -13.00 2.40 21.42
C TYR A 367 -11.52 2.03 21.24
N TRP A 368 -10.71 2.09 22.28
CA TRP A 368 -9.32 1.62 22.28
C TRP A 368 -9.19 0.12 22.04
N ILE A 369 -10.20 -0.66 22.46
CA ILE A 369 -10.16 -2.11 22.27
C ILE A 369 -10.15 -2.49 20.78
N PRO A 370 -11.11 -2.04 19.94
CA PRO A 370 -11.02 -2.29 18.50
C PRO A 370 -9.75 -1.73 17.86
N VAL A 371 -9.28 -0.54 18.25
CA VAL A 371 -8.04 0.05 17.76
C VAL A 371 -6.86 -0.90 17.97
N ILE A 372 -6.72 -1.42 19.18
CA ILE A 372 -5.63 -2.34 19.54
C ILE A 372 -5.77 -3.69 18.82
N LEU A 373 -6.96 -4.28 18.81
CA LEU A 373 -7.19 -5.60 18.21
C LEU A 373 -7.01 -5.57 16.68
N ILE A 374 -7.46 -4.51 16.01
CA ILE A 374 -7.26 -4.31 14.58
C ILE A 374 -5.77 -4.01 14.29
N GLY A 375 -5.09 -3.27 15.16
CA GLY A 375 -3.64 -3.06 15.08
C GLY A 375 -2.86 -4.38 15.11
N PHE A 376 -3.22 -5.33 15.99
CA PHE A 376 -2.63 -6.68 16.02
C PHE A 376 -2.92 -7.46 14.73
N ALA A 377 -4.14 -7.38 14.20
CA ALA A 377 -4.48 -8.00 12.92
C ALA A 377 -3.66 -7.40 11.77
N GLY A 378 -3.43 -6.08 11.78
CA GLY A 378 -2.54 -5.41 10.84
C GLY A 378 -1.08 -5.87 10.95
N ALA A 379 -0.57 -6.05 12.18
CA ALA A 379 0.77 -6.61 12.42
C ALA A 379 0.90 -8.04 11.88
N ALA A 380 -0.13 -8.85 12.09
CA ALA A 380 -0.20 -10.21 11.54
C ALA A 380 -0.25 -10.20 10.01
N HIS A 381 -0.99 -9.27 9.39
CA HIS A 381 -0.98 -9.11 7.93
C HIS A 381 0.41 -8.81 7.39
N GLN A 382 1.11 -7.83 7.95
CA GLN A 382 2.45 -7.47 7.49
C GLN A 382 3.43 -8.63 7.65
N SER A 383 3.33 -9.37 8.78
CA SER A 383 4.11 -10.61 9.00
C SER A 383 3.77 -11.70 7.97
N TRP A 384 2.49 -11.88 7.67
CA TRP A 384 2.00 -12.79 6.63
C TRP A 384 2.52 -12.38 5.25
N SER A 385 2.40 -11.10 4.90
CA SER A 385 2.81 -10.55 3.60
C SER A 385 4.30 -10.79 3.34
N ALA A 386 5.17 -10.54 4.31
CA ALA A 386 6.60 -10.80 4.19
C ALA A 386 6.90 -12.28 3.91
N ASN A 387 6.17 -13.18 4.57
CA ASN A 387 6.38 -14.62 4.44
C ASN A 387 5.82 -15.18 3.13
N ILE A 388 4.64 -14.74 2.69
CA ILE A 388 4.03 -15.23 1.46
C ILE A 388 4.89 -14.88 0.23
N PHE A 389 5.48 -13.68 0.17
CA PHE A 389 6.44 -13.33 -0.88
C PHE A 389 7.69 -14.21 -0.85
N SER A 390 8.16 -14.56 0.34
CA SER A 390 9.34 -15.41 0.49
C SER A 390 9.09 -16.84 -0.01
N THR A 391 7.86 -17.36 0.04
CA THR A 391 7.53 -18.70 -0.49
C THR A 391 7.77 -18.83 -1.99
N ILE A 392 7.69 -17.72 -2.74
CA ILE A 392 8.01 -17.71 -4.17
C ILE A 392 9.51 -17.91 -4.37
N GLY A 393 10.33 -17.21 -3.57
CA GLY A 393 11.79 -17.35 -3.62
C GLY A 393 12.26 -18.77 -3.29
N ASP A 394 11.53 -19.46 -2.40
CA ASP A 394 11.82 -20.83 -2.02
C ASP A 394 11.44 -21.85 -3.11
N SER A 395 10.46 -21.54 -3.97
CA SER A 395 9.84 -22.50 -4.91
C SER A 395 10.23 -22.29 -6.37
N PHE A 396 10.52 -21.04 -6.77
CA PHE A 396 10.71 -20.67 -8.18
C PHE A 396 12.16 -20.30 -8.50
N PRO A 397 12.63 -20.58 -9.72
CA PRO A 397 13.89 -20.07 -10.20
C PRO A 397 13.85 -18.54 -10.32
N LYS A 398 15.01 -17.88 -10.14
CA LYS A 398 15.13 -16.39 -10.13
C LYS A 398 14.43 -15.70 -11.32
N ARG A 399 14.46 -16.33 -12.51
CA ARG A 399 13.82 -15.81 -13.75
C ARG A 399 12.29 -15.72 -13.68
N ALA A 400 11.62 -16.53 -12.83
CA ALA A 400 10.16 -16.59 -12.71
C ALA A 400 9.62 -15.72 -11.55
N ILE A 401 10.48 -15.39 -10.56
CA ILE A 401 10.04 -14.68 -9.34
C ILE A 401 9.30 -13.39 -9.65
N ALA A 402 9.84 -12.55 -10.52
CA ALA A 402 9.21 -11.26 -10.84
C ALA A 402 7.84 -11.44 -11.53
N THR A 403 7.72 -12.43 -12.42
CA THR A 403 6.46 -12.73 -13.13
C THR A 403 5.41 -13.24 -12.15
N VAL A 404 5.76 -14.21 -11.27
CA VAL A 404 4.84 -14.75 -10.26
C VAL A 404 4.42 -13.68 -9.27
N THR A 405 5.37 -12.83 -8.83
CA THR A 405 5.08 -11.66 -7.96
C THR A 405 4.07 -10.72 -8.60
N GLY A 406 4.22 -10.42 -9.89
CA GLY A 406 3.27 -9.57 -10.62
C GLY A 406 1.87 -10.18 -10.71
N ILE A 407 1.78 -11.49 -11.00
CA ILE A 407 0.50 -12.20 -11.03
C ILE A 407 -0.20 -12.14 -9.66
N GLY A 408 0.54 -12.40 -8.58
CA GLY A 408 -0.02 -12.32 -7.23
C GLY A 408 -0.38 -10.89 -6.81
N GLY A 409 0.40 -9.89 -7.24
CA GLY A 409 0.07 -8.48 -7.02
C GLY A 409 -1.26 -8.08 -7.68
N LEU A 410 -1.48 -8.54 -8.94
CA LEU A 410 -2.77 -8.35 -9.61
C LEU A 410 -3.90 -9.04 -8.84
N ALA A 411 -3.71 -10.28 -8.39
CA ALA A 411 -4.71 -10.99 -7.62
C ALA A 411 -5.05 -10.29 -6.29
N GLY A 412 -4.04 -9.76 -5.58
CA GLY A 412 -4.23 -8.95 -4.39
C GLY A 412 -5.03 -7.68 -4.65
N GLY A 413 -4.76 -7.00 -5.78
CA GLY A 413 -5.55 -5.83 -6.19
C GLY A 413 -7.00 -6.16 -6.53
N VAL A 414 -7.26 -7.32 -7.15
CA VAL A 414 -8.63 -7.80 -7.38
C VAL A 414 -9.34 -8.09 -6.06
N GLY A 415 -8.66 -8.73 -5.09
CA GLY A 415 -9.19 -8.93 -3.74
C GLY A 415 -9.52 -7.62 -3.04
N ALA A 416 -8.63 -6.63 -3.14
CA ALA A 416 -8.85 -5.29 -2.61
C ALA A 416 -10.02 -4.56 -3.30
N PHE A 417 -10.16 -4.71 -4.61
CA PHE A 417 -11.32 -4.19 -5.35
C PHE A 417 -12.62 -4.73 -4.81
N ILE A 418 -12.72 -6.06 -4.66
CA ILE A 418 -13.94 -6.73 -4.20
C ILE A 418 -14.29 -6.27 -2.79
N ILE A 419 -13.35 -6.29 -1.85
CA ILE A 419 -13.65 -5.95 -0.45
C ILE A 419 -14.05 -4.49 -0.30
N ASN A 420 -13.33 -3.55 -0.96
CA ASN A 420 -13.67 -2.12 -0.85
C ASN A 420 -15.04 -1.81 -1.45
N LYS A 421 -15.35 -2.38 -2.62
CA LYS A 421 -16.66 -2.19 -3.26
C LYS A 421 -17.78 -2.80 -2.44
N THR A 422 -17.60 -4.04 -1.96
CA THR A 422 -18.60 -4.73 -1.14
C THR A 422 -18.80 -4.04 0.20
N SER A 423 -17.75 -3.52 0.83
CA SER A 423 -17.84 -2.80 2.11
C SER A 423 -18.69 -1.55 1.97
N GLY A 424 -18.42 -0.70 0.96
CA GLY A 424 -19.20 0.51 0.76
C GLY A 424 -20.68 0.22 0.55
N TRP A 425 -20.99 -0.71 -0.37
CA TRP A 425 -22.38 -1.14 -0.61
C TRP A 425 -23.03 -1.74 0.65
N LEU A 426 -22.33 -2.61 1.37
CA LEU A 426 -22.87 -3.27 2.55
C LEU A 426 -23.17 -2.27 3.69
N PHE A 427 -22.34 -1.26 3.89
CA PHE A 427 -22.54 -0.27 4.93
C PHE A 427 -23.77 0.60 4.66
N ASP A 428 -23.96 1.04 3.41
CA ASP A 428 -25.16 1.79 3.02
C ASP A 428 -26.40 0.91 3.12
N TYR A 429 -26.37 -0.31 2.57
CA TYR A 429 -27.46 -1.27 2.66
C TYR A 429 -27.86 -1.57 4.11
N ALA A 430 -26.87 -1.84 4.95
CA ALA A 430 -27.10 -2.13 6.36
C ALA A 430 -27.71 -0.94 7.11
N LYS A 431 -27.26 0.28 6.79
CA LYS A 431 -27.79 1.53 7.35
C LYS A 431 -29.24 1.77 6.91
N GLU A 432 -29.55 1.64 5.62
CA GLU A 432 -30.88 1.88 5.05
C GLU A 432 -31.90 0.85 5.53
N THR A 433 -31.54 -0.44 5.52
CA THR A 433 -32.43 -1.54 5.92
C THR A 433 -32.46 -1.76 7.43
N GLN A 434 -31.66 -1.04 8.21
CA GLN A 434 -31.47 -1.29 9.64
C GLN A 434 -31.12 -2.77 9.91
N LEU A 435 -30.23 -3.34 9.06
CA LEU A 435 -29.81 -4.73 9.13
C LEU A 435 -29.41 -5.11 10.55
N VAL A 436 -29.89 -6.27 11.01
CA VAL A 436 -29.49 -6.83 12.30
C VAL A 436 -28.67 -8.09 12.06
N PHE A 437 -27.44 -8.10 12.59
CA PHE A 437 -26.56 -9.27 12.49
C PHE A 437 -25.77 -9.45 13.80
N MET A 438 -25.88 -10.63 14.41
CA MET A 438 -25.15 -11.00 15.65
C MET A 438 -25.31 -10.00 16.81
N GLY A 439 -26.46 -9.30 16.89
CA GLY A 439 -26.74 -8.31 17.94
C GLY A 439 -26.38 -6.86 17.56
N PHE A 440 -25.68 -6.63 16.46
CA PHE A 440 -25.39 -5.30 15.91
C PHE A 440 -26.49 -4.88 14.94
N LYS A 441 -26.70 -3.55 14.81
CA LYS A 441 -27.77 -2.99 13.99
C LYS A 441 -27.23 -1.90 13.05
N GLY A 442 -27.82 -1.81 11.84
CA GLY A 442 -27.47 -0.78 10.87
C GLY A 442 -26.02 -0.90 10.40
N GLU A 443 -25.33 0.21 10.28
CA GLU A 443 -23.95 0.29 9.76
C GLU A 443 -22.97 -0.56 10.60
N GLU A 444 -23.19 -0.65 11.92
CA GLU A 444 -22.40 -1.53 12.81
C GLU A 444 -22.49 -2.99 12.41
N ALA A 445 -23.69 -3.47 12.03
CA ALA A 445 -23.85 -4.84 11.53
C ALA A 445 -23.04 -5.06 10.23
N GLY A 446 -22.99 -4.06 9.35
CA GLY A 446 -22.16 -4.08 8.15
C GLY A 446 -20.68 -4.23 8.47
N TYR A 447 -20.15 -3.41 9.38
CA TYR A 447 -18.76 -3.53 9.82
C TYR A 447 -18.46 -4.89 10.45
N PHE A 448 -19.35 -5.43 11.29
CA PHE A 448 -19.14 -6.73 11.92
C PHE A 448 -19.10 -7.89 10.90
N ILE A 449 -19.88 -7.82 9.81
CA ILE A 449 -19.83 -8.79 8.72
C ILE A 449 -18.45 -8.73 8.02
N ILE A 450 -17.95 -7.54 7.70
CA ILE A 450 -16.63 -7.39 7.07
C ILE A 450 -15.51 -7.83 8.02
N PHE A 451 -15.59 -7.48 9.30
CA PHE A 451 -14.63 -7.95 10.30
C PHE A 451 -14.63 -9.47 10.43
N SER A 452 -15.80 -10.11 10.33
CA SER A 452 -15.91 -11.57 10.34
C SER A 452 -15.18 -12.19 9.13
N PHE A 453 -15.33 -11.60 7.94
CA PHE A 453 -14.56 -12.00 6.77
C PHE A 453 -13.05 -11.79 6.99
N CYS A 454 -12.63 -10.61 7.47
CA CYS A 454 -11.23 -10.30 7.73
C CYS A 454 -10.60 -11.28 8.71
N ALA A 455 -11.36 -11.69 9.74
CA ALA A 455 -10.89 -12.62 10.76
C ALA A 455 -10.58 -14.01 10.22
N ILE A 456 -11.39 -14.54 9.29
CA ILE A 456 -11.25 -15.91 8.77
C ILE A 456 -10.45 -16.01 7.47
N ALA A 457 -10.26 -14.89 6.74
CA ALA A 457 -9.64 -14.86 5.42
C ALA A 457 -8.25 -15.50 5.40
N TYR A 458 -7.43 -15.28 6.43
CA TYR A 458 -6.07 -15.83 6.53
C TYR A 458 -6.06 -17.33 6.76
N LEU A 459 -6.99 -17.86 7.57
CA LEU A 459 -7.11 -19.31 7.80
C LEU A 459 -7.53 -20.02 6.51
N ILE A 460 -8.49 -19.46 5.76
CA ILE A 460 -8.91 -19.97 4.46
C ILE A 460 -7.73 -19.92 3.48
N ALA A 461 -7.02 -18.78 3.42
CA ALA A 461 -5.85 -18.61 2.57
C ALA A 461 -4.78 -19.67 2.89
N TRP A 462 -4.46 -19.84 4.18
CA TRP A 462 -3.47 -20.83 4.62
C TRP A 462 -3.88 -22.24 4.26
N LEU A 463 -5.14 -22.61 4.49
CA LEU A 463 -5.66 -23.94 4.18
C LEU A 463 -5.54 -24.24 2.68
N VAL A 464 -5.95 -23.32 1.81
CA VAL A 464 -5.86 -23.49 0.36
C VAL A 464 -4.38 -23.56 -0.09
N MET A 465 -3.53 -22.68 0.42
CA MET A 465 -2.09 -22.73 0.12
C MET A 465 -1.48 -24.09 0.52
N LYS A 466 -1.81 -24.59 1.70
CA LYS A 466 -1.28 -25.84 2.22
C LYS A 466 -1.82 -27.05 1.46
N THR A 467 -3.05 -27.03 0.98
CA THR A 467 -3.63 -28.10 0.16
C THR A 467 -3.05 -28.13 -1.26
N LEU A 468 -2.81 -26.96 -1.86
CA LEU A 468 -2.19 -26.85 -3.19
C LEU A 468 -0.70 -27.25 -3.16
N VAL A 469 0.01 -26.84 -2.11
CA VAL A 469 1.46 -27.08 -1.94
C VAL A 469 1.71 -27.69 -0.54
N PRO A 470 1.41 -28.97 -0.33
CA PRO A 470 1.59 -29.61 0.99
C PRO A 470 3.07 -29.73 1.40
N LYS A 471 3.98 -29.84 0.44
CA LYS A 471 5.43 -29.93 0.65
C LYS A 471 6.16 -29.03 -0.33
N LEU A 472 7.40 -28.63 0.02
CA LEU A 472 8.25 -27.87 -0.91
C LEU A 472 8.53 -28.71 -2.17
N ILE A 473 8.17 -28.15 -3.31
CA ILE A 473 8.51 -28.71 -4.62
C ILE A 473 9.22 -27.59 -5.38
N LEU A 474 10.53 -27.79 -5.61
CA LEU A 474 11.34 -26.87 -6.40
C LEU A 474 10.96 -26.99 -7.88
N ILE A 475 10.62 -25.89 -8.49
CA ILE A 475 10.40 -25.83 -9.92
C ILE A 475 11.77 -25.73 -10.59
N LYS A 476 12.16 -26.81 -11.28
CA LYS A 476 13.43 -26.88 -12.03
C LYS A 476 13.34 -26.04 -13.29
N ASN A 477 14.50 -25.55 -13.71
CA ASN A 477 14.67 -24.77 -14.97
C ASN A 477 14.23 -25.58 -16.19
#